data_323b3348bb98a851976a1db95bd25d6e
#
_entry.id   323b3348bb98a851976a1db95bd25d6e
#
_cell.length_a   1.000
_cell.length_b   1.000
_cell.length_c   1.000
_cell.angle_alpha   90.00
_cell.angle_beta   90.00
_cell.angle_gamma   90.00
#
_symmetry.space_group_name_H-M   'P 1'
#
loop_
_entity.id
_entity.type
_entity.pdbx_description
1 polymer ?
#
loop_
_entity_poly.entity_id
_entity_poly.type
_entity_poly.pdbx_seq_one_letter_code
_entity_poly.pdbx_strand_id
1 'polypeptide(L)'
;EVVRVEHNFVVVNAGLKSEAYVPLEEFKNDKGEVEVQVGDFVSVAIGSIENGYGDTILSRDTAKRLASWLALEKALESGDFVTGTTSGKVKGGLTVLVNGIRAFLPGSLVDTRPTKDLTPYENKTLEFKVIKLDRKRNNVVLSRRAVVEASMGEERAKLMETLKEGAIVQGVVKNLSLIHI
;
A
#
# COMPACT_ATOMS: atom_id res chain seq x y z
N GLU A 1 1.38 -12.64 23.58
CA GLU A 1 0.91 -14.04 23.55
C GLU A 1 -0.58 -14.10 23.95
N VAL A 2 -1.39 -14.89 23.26
CA VAL A 2 -2.80 -15.10 23.57
C VAL A 2 -2.91 -16.08 24.72
N VAL A 3 -3.47 -15.64 25.83
CA VAL A 3 -3.65 -16.45 27.05
C VAL A 3 -4.97 -17.19 27.03
N ARG A 4 -6.05 -16.50 26.61
CA ARG A 4 -7.42 -17.03 26.65
C ARG A 4 -8.27 -16.37 25.55
N VAL A 5 -9.20 -17.11 25.00
CA VAL A 5 -10.20 -16.61 24.05
C VAL A 5 -11.56 -16.72 24.72
N GLU A 6 -12.23 -15.59 24.93
CA GLU A 6 -13.56 -15.48 25.52
C GLU A 6 -14.61 -15.13 24.46
N HIS A 7 -15.87 -15.06 24.84
CA HIS A 7 -16.99 -14.87 23.89
C HIS A 7 -16.93 -13.55 23.12
N ASN A 8 -16.40 -12.48 23.73
CA ASN A 8 -16.34 -11.14 23.15
C ASN A 8 -14.93 -10.55 23.10
N PHE A 9 -13.98 -11.16 23.80
CA PHE A 9 -12.63 -10.64 23.95
C PHE A 9 -11.58 -11.73 23.87
N VAL A 10 -10.40 -11.36 23.44
CA VAL A 10 -9.20 -12.17 23.51
C VAL A 10 -8.29 -11.56 24.57
N VAL A 11 -7.89 -12.37 25.54
CA VAL A 11 -6.97 -11.96 26.59
C VAL A 11 -5.54 -12.18 26.11
N VAL A 12 -4.75 -11.12 26.10
CA VAL A 12 -3.39 -11.14 25.59
C VAL A 12 -2.42 -10.72 26.71
N ASN A 13 -1.40 -11.51 26.89
CA ASN A 13 -0.27 -11.13 27.72
C ASN A 13 0.72 -10.31 26.89
N ALA A 14 0.75 -9.01 27.12
CA ALA A 14 1.64 -8.05 26.49
C ALA A 14 2.86 -7.68 27.33
N GLY A 15 3.12 -8.40 28.42
CA GLY A 15 4.19 -8.06 29.37
C GLY A 15 3.86 -6.85 30.26
N LEU A 16 2.59 -6.47 30.32
CA LEU A 16 2.07 -5.41 31.20
C LEU A 16 1.73 -5.98 32.58
N LYS A 17 1.55 -5.09 33.56
CA LYS A 17 1.18 -5.51 34.94
C LYS A 17 -0.20 -6.16 35.03
N SER A 18 -1.10 -5.85 34.11
CA SER A 18 -2.43 -6.39 33.99
C SER A 18 -2.63 -7.15 32.68
N GLU A 19 -3.56 -8.10 32.68
CA GLU A 19 -4.05 -8.72 31.47
C GLU A 19 -4.70 -7.65 30.57
N ALA A 20 -4.49 -7.77 29.28
CA ALA A 20 -5.02 -6.81 28.33
C ALA A 20 -6.03 -7.45 27.42
N TYR A 21 -7.11 -6.72 27.15
CA TYR A 21 -8.26 -7.20 26.38
C TYR A 21 -8.24 -6.63 24.97
N VAL A 22 -8.47 -7.51 23.99
CA VAL A 22 -8.66 -7.13 22.59
C VAL A 22 -10.03 -7.63 22.14
N PRO A 23 -10.84 -6.81 21.47
CA PRO A 23 -12.14 -7.25 20.98
C PRO A 23 -12.00 -8.45 20.03
N LEU A 24 -12.85 -9.48 20.19
CA LEU A 24 -12.83 -10.68 19.33
C LEU A 24 -13.12 -10.35 17.86
N GLU A 25 -13.84 -9.26 17.60
CA GLU A 25 -14.17 -8.81 16.24
C GLU A 25 -12.93 -8.52 15.39
N GLU A 26 -11.84 -8.04 16.01
CA GLU A 26 -10.58 -7.75 15.32
C GLU A 26 -9.79 -9.00 14.89
N PHE A 27 -10.21 -10.19 15.37
CA PHE A 27 -9.62 -11.49 15.02
C PHE A 27 -10.49 -12.33 14.08
N LYS A 28 -11.67 -11.82 13.69
CA LYS A 28 -12.51 -12.47 12.70
C LYS A 28 -12.05 -12.12 11.29
N ASN A 29 -12.01 -13.13 10.42
CA ASN A 29 -11.84 -12.92 8.99
C ASN A 29 -13.18 -12.55 8.33
N ASP A 30 -13.16 -12.24 7.05
CA ASP A 30 -14.35 -11.86 6.25
C ASP A 30 -15.44 -12.95 6.28
N LYS A 31 -15.11 -14.19 6.69
CA LYS A 31 -16.04 -15.31 6.85
C LYS A 31 -16.61 -15.44 8.25
N GLY A 32 -16.19 -14.57 9.19
CA GLY A 32 -16.63 -14.60 10.59
C GLY A 32 -15.95 -15.65 11.46
N GLU A 33 -14.93 -16.34 10.96
CA GLU A 33 -14.15 -17.32 11.71
C GLU A 33 -13.03 -16.63 12.50
N VAL A 34 -12.77 -17.11 13.71
CA VAL A 34 -11.70 -16.60 14.57
C VAL A 34 -10.39 -17.23 14.16
N GLU A 35 -9.42 -16.40 13.72
CA GLU A 35 -8.11 -16.84 13.25
C GLU A 35 -7.09 -17.07 14.36
N VAL A 36 -7.46 -16.96 15.63
CA VAL A 36 -6.51 -16.96 16.73
C VAL A 36 -6.77 -18.11 17.69
N GLN A 37 -5.71 -18.77 18.13
CA GLN A 37 -5.72 -19.82 19.13
C GLN A 37 -4.93 -19.41 20.37
N VAL A 38 -5.21 -20.10 21.50
CA VAL A 38 -4.44 -19.91 22.74
C VAL A 38 -2.98 -20.31 22.51
N GLY A 39 -2.06 -19.43 22.88
CA GLY A 39 -0.61 -19.59 22.63
C GLY A 39 -0.08 -18.88 21.40
N ASP A 40 -0.93 -18.30 20.55
CA ASP A 40 -0.47 -17.55 19.38
C ASP A 40 0.16 -16.20 19.76
N PHE A 41 1.16 -15.79 18.98
CA PHE A 41 1.76 -14.48 19.10
C PHE A 41 1.07 -13.50 18.15
N VAL A 42 0.48 -12.47 18.71
CA VAL A 42 -0.24 -11.44 17.95
C VAL A 42 0.38 -10.07 18.18
N SER A 43 0.50 -9.29 17.11
CA SER A 43 0.92 -7.89 17.20
C SER A 43 -0.28 -7.02 17.57
N VAL A 44 -0.17 -6.31 18.69
CA VAL A 44 -1.21 -5.41 19.21
C VAL A 44 -0.62 -4.05 19.54
N ALA A 45 -1.41 -3.00 19.40
CA ALA A 45 -1.05 -1.66 19.80
C ALA A 45 -1.83 -1.26 21.05
N ILE A 46 -1.21 -0.48 21.91
CA ILE A 46 -1.87 0.07 23.10
C ILE A 46 -2.82 1.18 22.62
N GLY A 47 -4.12 0.93 22.73
CA GLY A 47 -5.15 1.89 22.36
C GLY A 47 -5.43 2.89 23.48
N SER A 48 -5.64 2.39 24.70
CA SER A 48 -5.85 3.19 25.90
C SER A 48 -5.20 2.50 27.10
N ILE A 49 -4.50 3.26 27.93
CA ILE A 49 -3.78 2.70 29.08
C ILE A 49 -4.71 2.44 30.25
N GLU A 50 -5.85 3.16 30.35
CA GLU A 50 -6.80 3.00 31.45
C GLU A 50 -8.24 3.27 30.98
N ASN A 51 -9.11 2.34 31.31
CA ASN A 51 -10.55 2.38 31.08
C ASN A 51 -11.32 2.93 32.30
N GLY A 52 -10.74 3.67 33.19
CA GLY A 52 -11.38 4.02 34.45
C GLY A 52 -11.57 2.85 35.42
N TYR A 53 -11.42 1.61 34.95
CA TYR A 53 -11.45 0.36 35.74
C TYR A 53 -10.08 -0.31 35.86
N GLY A 54 -9.03 0.32 35.34
CA GLY A 54 -7.65 -0.21 35.40
C GLY A 54 -7.28 -1.23 34.30
N ASP A 55 -8.17 -1.45 33.32
CA ASP A 55 -7.92 -2.40 32.24
C ASP A 55 -7.26 -1.70 31.03
N THR A 56 -6.29 -2.37 30.45
CA THR A 56 -5.64 -1.90 29.22
C THR A 56 -6.35 -2.45 27.99
N ILE A 57 -6.90 -1.56 27.18
CA ILE A 57 -7.47 -1.96 25.88
C ILE A 57 -6.37 -1.92 24.83
N LEU A 58 -6.17 -3.08 24.20
CA LEU A 58 -5.30 -3.24 23.05
C LEU A 58 -6.13 -3.31 21.76
N SER A 59 -5.55 -2.87 20.66
CA SER A 59 -6.16 -2.96 19.34
C SER A 59 -5.19 -3.59 18.33
N ARG A 60 -5.65 -4.66 17.67
CA ARG A 60 -4.93 -5.32 16.58
C ARG A 60 -5.02 -4.50 15.29
N ASP A 61 -6.17 -3.89 15.04
CA ASP A 61 -6.37 -3.04 13.86
C ASP A 61 -5.45 -1.83 13.87
N THR A 62 -5.27 -1.20 15.03
CA THR A 62 -4.31 -0.11 15.20
C THR A 62 -2.88 -0.59 14.97
N ALA A 63 -2.53 -1.79 15.46
CA ALA A 63 -1.21 -2.38 15.21
C ALA A 63 -0.98 -2.66 13.72
N LYS A 64 -1.96 -3.26 13.04
CA LYS A 64 -1.91 -3.50 11.59
C LYS A 64 -1.73 -2.21 10.81
N ARG A 65 -2.49 -1.16 11.15
CA ARG A 65 -2.35 0.16 10.53
C ARG A 65 -0.96 0.75 10.76
N LEU A 66 -0.45 0.71 11.98
CA LEU A 66 0.90 1.19 12.30
C LEU A 66 1.98 0.44 11.51
N ALA A 67 1.88 -0.88 11.45
CA ALA A 67 2.80 -1.70 10.65
C ALA A 67 2.76 -1.33 9.16
N SER A 68 1.55 -1.13 8.62
CA SER A 68 1.36 -0.70 7.23
C SER A 68 1.94 0.70 6.98
N TRP A 69 1.78 1.63 7.92
CA TRP A 69 2.39 2.95 7.84
C TRP A 69 3.91 2.90 7.85
N LEU A 70 4.51 2.12 8.74
CA LEU A 70 5.97 1.91 8.78
C LEU A 70 6.50 1.27 7.50
N ALA A 71 5.75 0.33 6.92
CA ALA A 71 6.11 -0.26 5.63
C ALA A 71 6.09 0.78 4.50
N LEU A 72 5.09 1.68 4.48
CA LEU A 72 5.02 2.77 3.51
C LEU A 72 6.12 3.83 3.72
N GLU A 73 6.47 4.13 4.97
CA GLU A 73 7.60 5.04 5.28
C GLU A 73 8.92 4.45 4.77
N LYS A 74 9.18 3.17 5.02
CA LYS A 74 10.35 2.47 4.47
C LYS A 74 10.37 2.48 2.95
N ALA A 75 9.24 2.19 2.31
CA ALA A 75 9.13 2.22 0.86
C ALA A 75 9.33 3.64 0.27
N LEU A 76 8.96 4.68 1.00
CA LEU A 76 9.26 6.07 0.62
C LEU A 76 10.75 6.37 0.69
N GLU A 77 11.45 5.92 1.74
CA GLU A 77 12.89 6.14 1.94
C GLU A 77 13.74 5.31 0.98
N SER A 78 13.43 4.02 0.83
CA SER A 78 14.13 3.13 -0.10
C SER A 78 13.79 3.40 -1.56
N GLY A 79 12.63 4.04 -1.82
CA GLY A 79 12.11 4.26 -3.16
C GLY A 79 11.49 3.00 -3.79
N ASP A 80 11.21 1.98 -2.98
CA ASP A 80 10.62 0.73 -3.41
C ASP A 80 9.19 0.88 -3.91
N PHE A 81 8.79 -0.07 -4.74
CA PHE A 81 7.43 -0.14 -5.26
C PHE A 81 6.50 -0.85 -4.27
N VAL A 82 5.29 -0.34 -4.15
CA VAL A 82 4.24 -0.92 -3.31
C VAL A 82 3.08 -1.37 -4.17
N THR A 83 2.56 -2.55 -3.88
CA THR A 83 1.40 -3.09 -4.58
C THR A 83 0.12 -2.59 -3.90
N GLY A 84 -0.82 -2.12 -4.70
CA GLY A 84 -2.12 -1.68 -4.21
C GLY A 84 -3.23 -1.96 -5.20
N THR A 85 -4.46 -2.03 -4.68
CA THR A 85 -5.66 -2.21 -5.50
C THR A 85 -6.40 -0.88 -5.63
N THR A 86 -6.68 -0.50 -6.86
CA THR A 86 -7.48 0.70 -7.13
C THR A 86 -8.93 0.42 -6.76
N SER A 87 -9.52 1.26 -5.91
CA SER A 87 -10.87 1.06 -5.38
C SER A 87 -11.93 1.86 -6.14
N GLY A 88 -11.61 3.06 -6.62
CA GLY A 88 -12.60 3.87 -7.34
C GLY A 88 -12.09 5.23 -7.77
N LYS A 89 -12.88 5.88 -8.62
CA LYS A 89 -12.58 7.20 -9.17
C LYS A 89 -13.03 8.31 -8.20
N VAL A 90 -12.17 9.27 -7.98
CA VAL A 90 -12.45 10.48 -7.20
C VAL A 90 -12.11 11.71 -8.01
N LYS A 91 -12.53 12.89 -7.53
CA LYS A 91 -12.24 14.15 -8.22
C LYS A 91 -10.71 14.37 -8.30
N GLY A 92 -10.18 14.27 -9.51
CA GLY A 92 -8.75 14.49 -9.78
C GLY A 92 -7.87 13.24 -9.79
N GLY A 93 -8.40 12.03 -9.58
CA GLY A 93 -7.59 10.81 -9.58
C GLY A 93 -8.34 9.55 -9.19
N LEU A 94 -7.61 8.59 -8.68
CA LEU A 94 -8.12 7.32 -8.17
C LEU A 94 -7.78 7.15 -6.70
N THR A 95 -8.64 6.44 -5.99
CA THR A 95 -8.33 5.93 -4.66
C THR A 95 -7.69 4.55 -4.78
N VAL A 96 -6.60 4.34 -4.12
CA VAL A 96 -5.87 3.06 -4.07
C VAL A 96 -5.84 2.56 -2.64
N LEU A 97 -6.07 1.28 -2.46
CA LEU A 97 -5.95 0.61 -1.17
C LEU A 97 -4.61 -0.12 -1.14
N VAL A 98 -3.74 0.29 -0.23
CA VAL A 98 -2.42 -0.33 0.00
C VAL A 98 -2.36 -0.82 1.43
N ASN A 99 -2.29 -2.12 1.63
CA ASN A 99 -2.25 -2.75 2.97
C ASN A 99 -3.33 -2.21 3.94
N GLY A 100 -4.55 -1.96 3.44
CA GLY A 100 -5.66 -1.42 4.23
C GLY A 100 -5.63 0.10 4.43
N ILE A 101 -4.62 0.81 3.93
CA ILE A 101 -4.53 2.27 3.98
C ILE A 101 -5.03 2.85 2.66
N ARG A 102 -5.90 3.86 2.76
CA ARG A 102 -6.37 4.60 1.58
C ARG A 102 -5.30 5.58 1.13
N ALA A 103 -4.90 5.44 -0.13
CA ALA A 103 -3.95 6.31 -0.80
C ALA A 103 -4.61 7.03 -1.97
N PHE A 104 -4.12 8.20 -2.31
CA PHE A 104 -4.58 8.99 -3.45
C PHE A 104 -3.57 8.88 -4.60
N LEU A 105 -4.08 8.56 -5.78
CA LEU A 105 -3.32 8.55 -7.03
C LEU A 105 -3.82 9.68 -7.93
N PRO A 106 -3.11 10.80 -8.06
CA PRO A 106 -3.47 11.88 -8.96
C PRO A 106 -3.56 11.41 -10.42
N GLY A 107 -4.54 11.86 -11.17
CA GLY A 107 -4.70 11.50 -12.59
C GLY A 107 -3.48 11.79 -13.46
N SER A 108 -2.71 12.83 -13.11
CA SER A 108 -1.43 13.17 -13.78
C SER A 108 -0.30 12.19 -13.52
N LEU A 109 -0.41 11.35 -12.48
CA LEU A 109 0.59 10.39 -12.04
C LEU A 109 0.20 8.93 -12.31
N VAL A 110 -0.93 8.70 -12.96
CA VAL A 110 -1.41 7.36 -13.34
C VAL A 110 -0.56 6.78 -14.46
N ASP A 111 -0.23 7.59 -15.46
CA ASP A 111 0.55 7.16 -16.62
C ASP A 111 1.53 8.25 -17.07
N THR A 112 2.46 7.89 -17.95
CA THR A 112 3.40 8.82 -18.59
C THR A 112 2.69 9.84 -19.48
N ARG A 113 1.53 9.48 -20.02
CA ARG A 113 0.66 10.38 -20.79
C ARG A 113 -0.56 10.78 -19.95
N PRO A 114 -0.98 12.05 -19.97
CA PRO A 114 -2.17 12.47 -19.27
C PRO A 114 -3.39 11.75 -19.82
N THR A 115 -3.91 10.82 -19.06
CA THR A 115 -5.06 9.99 -19.42
C THR A 115 -6.33 10.62 -18.86
N LYS A 116 -7.27 10.98 -19.74
CA LYS A 116 -8.60 11.50 -19.33
C LYS A 116 -9.48 10.39 -18.76
N ASP A 117 -9.33 9.17 -19.28
CA ASP A 117 -10.13 8.01 -18.88
C ASP A 117 -9.35 7.14 -17.88
N LEU A 118 -9.78 7.15 -16.64
CA LEU A 118 -9.21 6.37 -15.55
C LEU A 118 -9.91 5.02 -15.35
N THR A 119 -11.01 4.78 -16.06
CA THR A 119 -11.83 3.57 -16.00
C THR A 119 -11.03 2.27 -16.21
N PRO A 120 -10.08 2.20 -17.17
CA PRO A 120 -9.31 0.96 -17.38
C PRO A 120 -8.42 0.57 -16.20
N TYR A 121 -8.20 1.48 -15.27
CA TYR A 121 -7.34 1.28 -14.08
C TYR A 121 -8.13 0.99 -12.81
N GLU A 122 -9.47 1.05 -12.85
CA GLU A 122 -10.32 0.73 -11.70
C GLU A 122 -10.31 -0.77 -11.39
N ASN A 123 -10.37 -1.11 -10.10
CA ASN A 123 -10.39 -2.49 -9.58
C ASN A 123 -9.21 -3.36 -10.07
N LYS A 124 -8.07 -2.74 -10.36
CA LYS A 124 -6.84 -3.45 -10.71
C LYS A 124 -5.81 -3.36 -9.62
N THR A 125 -5.11 -4.46 -9.42
CA THR A 125 -3.92 -4.48 -8.57
C THR A 125 -2.73 -4.05 -9.41
N LEU A 126 -2.10 -2.96 -9.01
CA LEU A 126 -0.98 -2.33 -9.73
C LEU A 126 0.13 -1.98 -8.76
N GLU A 127 1.31 -1.74 -9.31
CA GLU A 127 2.46 -1.26 -8.56
C GLU A 127 2.54 0.27 -8.60
N PHE A 128 2.90 0.84 -7.46
CA PHE A 128 3.00 2.29 -7.27
C PHE A 128 4.26 2.64 -6.53
N LYS A 129 4.78 3.84 -6.77
CA LYS A 129 5.81 4.45 -5.95
C LYS A 129 5.19 5.45 -5.00
N VAL A 130 5.61 5.43 -3.74
CA VAL A 130 5.17 6.41 -2.75
C VAL A 130 5.91 7.72 -3.00
N ILE A 131 5.18 8.83 -3.18
CA ILE A 131 5.77 10.17 -3.36
C ILE A 131 5.71 10.98 -2.09
N LYS A 132 4.55 10.95 -1.41
CA LYS A 132 4.31 11.74 -0.21
C LYS A 132 3.49 10.95 0.78
N LEU A 133 3.85 11.10 2.03
CA LEU A 133 3.21 10.45 3.15
C LEU A 133 2.92 11.49 4.24
N ASP A 134 1.64 11.63 4.60
CA ASP A 134 1.20 12.52 5.67
C ASP A 134 0.41 11.73 6.71
N ARG A 135 1.11 11.33 7.76
CA ARG A 135 0.55 10.51 8.85
C ARG A 135 -0.54 11.24 9.64
N LYS A 136 -0.41 12.58 9.79
CA LYS A 136 -1.38 13.38 10.56
C LYS A 136 -2.74 13.44 9.87
N ARG A 137 -2.74 13.48 8.54
CA ARG A 137 -3.95 13.56 7.71
C ARG A 137 -4.39 12.22 7.15
N ASN A 138 -3.70 11.12 7.50
CA ASN A 138 -3.90 9.79 6.89
C ASN A 138 -3.92 9.86 5.34
N ASN A 139 -3.04 10.66 4.77
CA ASN A 139 -2.99 10.88 3.33
C ASN A 139 -1.68 10.36 2.75
N VAL A 140 -1.78 9.47 1.79
CA VAL A 140 -0.66 8.89 1.04
C VAL A 140 -0.84 9.25 -0.42
N VAL A 141 0.19 9.81 -1.04
CA VAL A 141 0.18 10.13 -2.48
C VAL A 141 1.08 9.16 -3.21
N LEU A 142 0.49 8.49 -4.20
CA LEU A 142 1.15 7.48 -5.01
C LEU A 142 1.40 7.97 -6.43
N SER A 143 2.35 7.34 -7.11
CA SER A 143 2.61 7.52 -8.54
C SER A 143 2.85 6.18 -9.20
N ARG A 144 2.09 5.89 -10.24
CA ARG A 144 2.37 4.78 -11.15
C ARG A 144 3.33 5.22 -12.25
N ARG A 145 3.28 6.48 -12.65
CA ARG A 145 4.18 7.04 -13.66
C ARG A 145 5.64 6.75 -13.35
N ALA A 146 6.07 6.90 -12.09
CA ALA A 146 7.45 6.62 -11.68
C ALA A 146 7.85 5.14 -11.85
N VAL A 147 6.89 4.21 -11.68
CA VAL A 147 7.10 2.78 -11.92
C VAL A 147 7.28 2.50 -13.42
N VAL A 148 6.39 3.05 -14.23
CA VAL A 148 6.44 2.89 -15.70
C VAL A 148 7.70 3.53 -16.27
N GLU A 149 8.09 4.69 -15.79
CA GLU A 149 9.34 5.35 -16.21
C GLU A 149 10.60 4.54 -15.82
N ALA A 150 10.60 3.91 -14.65
CA ALA A 150 11.69 3.04 -14.23
C ALA A 150 11.80 1.79 -15.12
N SER A 151 10.68 1.09 -15.38
CA SER A 151 10.65 -0.09 -16.26
C SER A 151 11.04 0.26 -17.71
N MET A 152 10.52 1.37 -18.23
CA MET A 152 10.90 1.85 -19.57
C MET A 152 12.39 2.28 -19.63
N GLY A 153 12.92 2.79 -18.53
CA GLY A 153 14.34 3.14 -18.43
C GLY A 153 15.25 1.92 -18.57
N GLU A 154 14.90 0.83 -17.92
CA GLU A 154 15.63 -0.45 -18.01
C GLU A 154 15.53 -1.08 -19.41
N GLU A 155 14.35 -1.08 -20.01
CA GLU A 155 14.15 -1.57 -21.39
C GLU A 155 14.93 -0.73 -22.38
N ARG A 156 14.92 0.58 -22.20
CA ARG A 156 15.68 1.51 -23.04
C ARG A 156 17.19 1.34 -22.89
N ALA A 157 17.69 1.10 -21.69
CA ALA A 157 19.09 0.80 -21.46
C ALA A 157 19.51 -0.50 -22.15
N LYS A 158 18.72 -1.57 -22.02
CA LYS A 158 18.94 -2.83 -22.73
C LYS A 158 18.91 -2.69 -24.26
N LEU A 159 17.98 -1.88 -24.76
CA LEU A 159 17.91 -1.56 -26.18
C LEU A 159 19.14 -0.78 -26.66
N MET A 160 19.62 0.18 -25.90
CA MET A 160 20.83 0.95 -26.22
C MET A 160 22.10 0.09 -26.22
N GLU A 161 22.14 -0.94 -25.38
CA GLU A 161 23.25 -1.90 -25.34
C GLU A 161 23.28 -2.82 -26.57
N THR A 162 22.10 -3.14 -27.09
CA THR A 162 21.93 -3.94 -28.32
C THR A 162 22.05 -3.15 -29.62
N LEU A 163 21.83 -1.82 -29.57
CA LEU A 163 21.97 -0.90 -30.70
C LEU A 163 23.44 -0.54 -30.93
N LYS A 164 24.11 -1.24 -31.84
CA LYS A 164 25.46 -0.89 -32.34
C LYS A 164 25.35 -0.19 -33.70
N GLU A 165 26.32 0.65 -34.02
CA GLU A 165 26.41 1.25 -35.35
C GLU A 165 26.44 0.19 -36.43
N GLY A 166 25.52 0.27 -37.42
CA GLY A 166 25.35 -0.71 -38.49
C GLY A 166 24.33 -1.84 -38.18
N ALA A 167 23.68 -1.86 -37.00
CA ALA A 167 22.64 -2.84 -36.71
C ALA A 167 21.34 -2.54 -37.48
N ILE A 168 20.77 -3.57 -38.10
CA ILE A 168 19.45 -3.48 -38.77
C ILE A 168 18.37 -3.72 -37.74
N VAL A 169 17.51 -2.70 -37.50
CA VAL A 169 16.40 -2.79 -36.55
C VAL A 169 15.08 -2.50 -37.26
N GLN A 170 14.04 -3.20 -36.85
CA GLN A 170 12.68 -2.92 -37.30
C GLN A 170 12.05 -1.86 -36.41
N GLY A 171 11.53 -0.79 -37.00
CA GLY A 171 10.90 0.30 -36.29
C GLY A 171 9.63 0.80 -36.98
N VAL A 172 8.70 1.32 -36.17
CA VAL A 172 7.50 1.99 -36.68
C VAL A 172 7.77 3.50 -36.75
N VAL A 173 7.64 4.07 -37.95
CA VAL A 173 7.82 5.51 -38.15
C VAL A 173 6.64 6.24 -37.52
N LYS A 174 6.92 6.99 -36.45
CA LYS A 174 5.92 7.79 -35.72
C LYS A 174 5.72 9.20 -36.26
N ASN A 175 6.77 9.78 -36.77
CA ASN A 175 6.76 11.15 -37.28
C ASN A 175 7.85 11.33 -38.32
N LEU A 176 7.52 11.95 -39.44
CA LEU A 176 8.48 12.30 -40.49
C LEU A 176 8.59 13.83 -40.52
N SER A 177 9.76 14.36 -40.20
CA SER A 177 10.00 15.79 -40.35
C SER A 177 10.31 16.11 -41.80
N LEU A 178 9.49 16.97 -42.42
CA LEU A 178 9.67 17.45 -43.79
C LEU A 178 10.72 18.53 -43.94
N ILE A 179 11.48 18.85 -42.87
CA ILE A 179 12.45 19.97 -42.84
C ILE A 179 13.79 19.61 -43.50
N HIS A 180 14.01 18.36 -43.87
CA HIS A 180 15.29 17.89 -44.45
C HIS A 180 15.13 17.35 -45.87
N ILE A 181 14.40 18.05 -46.72
CA ILE A 181 14.45 17.79 -48.16
C ILE A 181 15.32 18.89 -48.84
#